data_c1939f3b88f2ccc42711cebbc5661f35
#
_entry.id   c1939f3b88f2ccc42711cebbc5661f35
#
_cell.length_a   1.000
_cell.length_b   1.000
_cell.length_c   1.000
_cell.angle_alpha   90.00
_cell.angle_beta   90.00
_cell.angle_gamma   90.00
#
_symmetry.space_group_name_H-M   'P 1'
#
loop_
_entity.id
_entity.type
_entity.pdbx_description
1 polymer ?
#
loop_
_entity_poly.entity_id
_entity_poly.type
_entity_poly.pdbx_seq_one_letter_code
_entity_poly.pdbx_strand_id
1 'polypeptide(L)'
;MEKTKSKTKCLKILLLVIAIIVCIFIAIVTRRTIILSEIDKKVTELENNSNNFYMKTTFIDEKNYTASIERYIKDDVSKLVMEKTTPDGKNAKITEITYPEKRKMFTEVNGVKVMHEYNEKTAIRGAHIEKQTESSYTTISNPAYSMSKRELIVNAIVTSIKTKKIDGKDYYILSSKMNTNFLYNTNTTKMTIYVEKDTGLTTKIVEKVNENGEIKEIYKDFEYKFNNVTYEDISEPDNSEYKMQENS
;
A
#
# COMPACT_ATOMS: atom_id res chain seq x y z
N MET A 1 -28.34 -55.80 17.14
CA MET A 1 -28.79 -54.87 16.11
C MET A 1 -28.93 -53.40 16.55
N GLU A 2 -29.07 -53.07 17.85
CA GLU A 2 -29.22 -51.66 18.32
C GLU A 2 -27.93 -50.82 18.24
N LYS A 3 -26.73 -51.37 18.49
CA LYS A 3 -25.45 -50.68 18.45
C LYS A 3 -25.13 -50.06 17.05
N THR A 4 -25.58 -50.66 15.97
CA THR A 4 -25.33 -50.22 14.60
C THR A 4 -26.22 -49.01 14.25
N LYS A 5 -27.49 -48.95 14.72
CA LYS A 5 -28.39 -47.84 14.49
C LYS A 5 -27.95 -46.54 15.21
N SER A 6 -27.34 -46.68 16.40
CA SER A 6 -26.81 -45.54 17.16
C SER A 6 -25.60 -44.93 16.45
N LYS A 7 -24.66 -45.72 15.93
CA LYS A 7 -23.46 -45.23 15.17
C LYS A 7 -23.86 -44.47 13.91
N THR A 8 -24.90 -44.94 13.18
CA THR A 8 -25.40 -44.29 11.96
C THR A 8 -26.03 -42.94 12.26
N LYS A 9 -26.76 -42.80 13.40
CA LYS A 9 -27.35 -41.53 13.83
C LYS A 9 -26.25 -40.53 14.21
N CYS A 10 -25.23 -40.92 14.98
CA CYS A 10 -24.10 -40.05 15.32
C CYS A 10 -23.34 -39.59 14.09
N LEU A 11 -23.10 -40.46 13.09
CA LEU A 11 -22.42 -40.09 11.84
C LEU A 11 -23.22 -39.05 11.04
N LYS A 12 -24.55 -39.20 10.95
CA LYS A 12 -25.44 -38.23 10.27
C LYS A 12 -25.39 -36.85 10.95
N ILE A 13 -25.41 -36.83 12.28
CA ILE A 13 -25.32 -35.58 13.06
C ILE A 13 -23.94 -34.93 12.83
N LEU A 14 -22.88 -35.70 12.86
CA LEU A 14 -21.53 -35.18 12.59
C LEU A 14 -21.41 -34.58 11.19
N LEU A 15 -21.93 -35.25 10.17
CA LEU A 15 -21.94 -34.75 8.80
C LEU A 15 -22.73 -33.45 8.65
N LEU A 16 -23.89 -33.37 9.35
CA LEU A 16 -24.69 -32.15 9.36
C LEU A 16 -23.93 -30.98 10.01
N VAL A 17 -23.26 -31.21 11.14
CA VAL A 17 -22.46 -30.20 11.82
C VAL A 17 -21.31 -29.71 10.92
N ILE A 18 -20.60 -30.63 10.25
CA ILE A 18 -19.56 -30.28 9.30
C ILE A 18 -20.11 -29.44 8.15
N ALA A 19 -21.26 -29.83 7.58
CA ALA A 19 -21.91 -29.08 6.51
C ALA A 19 -22.26 -27.64 6.94
N ILE A 20 -22.79 -27.46 8.14
CA ILE A 20 -23.11 -26.14 8.70
C ILE A 20 -21.82 -25.29 8.83
N ILE A 21 -20.74 -25.86 9.38
CA ILE A 21 -19.45 -25.17 9.53
C ILE A 21 -18.91 -24.72 8.17
N VAL A 22 -18.96 -25.60 7.16
CA VAL A 22 -18.53 -25.28 5.80
C VAL A 22 -19.37 -24.17 5.19
N CYS A 23 -20.70 -24.20 5.35
CA CYS A 23 -21.58 -23.13 4.88
C CYS A 23 -21.26 -21.78 5.53
N ILE A 24 -21.03 -21.76 6.85
CA ILE A 24 -20.66 -20.54 7.58
C ILE A 24 -19.31 -20.02 7.07
N PHE A 25 -18.34 -20.90 6.89
CA PHE A 25 -17.03 -20.52 6.36
C PHE A 25 -17.11 -19.90 4.96
N ILE A 26 -17.86 -20.54 4.05
CA ILE A 26 -18.09 -20.00 2.70
C ILE A 26 -18.76 -18.62 2.77
N ALA A 27 -19.78 -18.44 3.60
CA ALA A 27 -20.46 -17.16 3.75
C ALA A 27 -19.51 -16.05 4.24
N ILE A 28 -18.62 -16.36 5.21
CA ILE A 28 -17.62 -15.41 5.72
C ILE A 28 -16.63 -15.04 4.61
N VAL A 29 -16.07 -16.01 3.88
CA VAL A 29 -15.10 -15.75 2.80
C VAL A 29 -15.75 -14.93 1.69
N THR A 30 -16.97 -15.29 1.26
CA THR A 30 -17.71 -14.55 0.24
C THR A 30 -17.90 -13.08 0.64
N ARG A 31 -18.38 -12.84 1.87
CA ARG A 31 -18.56 -11.46 2.37
C ARG A 31 -17.24 -10.66 2.35
N ARG A 32 -16.14 -11.27 2.78
CA ARG A 32 -14.83 -10.61 2.78
C ARG A 32 -14.34 -10.32 1.36
N THR A 33 -14.52 -11.25 0.44
CA THR A 33 -14.17 -11.07 -0.99
C THR A 33 -14.94 -9.90 -1.59
N ILE A 34 -16.24 -9.77 -1.29
CA ILE A 34 -17.06 -8.64 -1.76
C ILE A 34 -16.48 -7.31 -1.23
N ILE A 35 -16.16 -7.23 0.07
CA ILE A 35 -15.59 -6.01 0.66
C ILE A 35 -14.23 -5.65 0.02
N LEU A 36 -13.34 -6.61 -0.16
CA LEU A 36 -12.04 -6.37 -0.79
C LEU A 36 -12.21 -5.91 -2.25
N SER A 37 -13.13 -6.51 -3.00
CA SER A 37 -13.43 -6.09 -4.37
C SER A 37 -14.07 -4.70 -4.44
N GLU A 38 -14.89 -4.32 -3.45
CA GLU A 38 -15.44 -2.96 -3.34
C GLU A 38 -14.35 -1.92 -3.08
N ILE A 39 -13.39 -2.22 -2.19
CA ILE A 39 -12.24 -1.36 -1.93
C ILE A 39 -11.44 -1.16 -3.21
N ASP A 40 -11.06 -2.25 -3.89
CA ASP A 40 -10.31 -2.24 -5.14
C ASP A 40 -11.00 -1.38 -6.22
N LYS A 41 -12.30 -1.57 -6.40
CA LYS A 41 -13.09 -0.79 -7.35
C LYS A 41 -13.06 0.70 -7.06
N LYS A 42 -13.27 1.11 -5.80
CA LYS A 42 -13.27 2.53 -5.39
C LYS A 42 -11.92 3.19 -5.65
N VAL A 43 -10.83 2.52 -5.31
CA VAL A 43 -9.48 3.06 -5.56
C VAL A 43 -9.20 3.16 -7.05
N THR A 44 -9.54 2.13 -7.82
CA THR A 44 -9.39 2.16 -9.28
C THR A 44 -10.19 3.30 -9.92
N GLU A 45 -11.41 3.55 -9.45
CA GLU A 45 -12.23 4.69 -9.91
C GLU A 45 -11.59 6.04 -9.56
N LEU A 46 -11.03 6.18 -8.36
CA LEU A 46 -10.31 7.39 -7.96
C LEU A 46 -9.06 7.62 -8.83
N GLU A 47 -8.26 6.59 -9.07
CA GLU A 47 -7.04 6.67 -9.89
C GLU A 47 -7.37 7.02 -11.34
N ASN A 48 -8.36 6.36 -11.94
CA ASN A 48 -8.77 6.62 -13.33
C ASN A 48 -9.35 8.03 -13.52
N ASN A 49 -9.89 8.63 -12.47
CA ASN A 49 -10.50 9.97 -12.53
C ASN A 49 -9.56 11.09 -12.05
N SER A 50 -8.33 10.75 -11.65
CA SER A 50 -7.42 11.71 -11.04
C SER A 50 -6.04 11.64 -11.69
N ASN A 51 -5.77 12.60 -12.60
CA ASN A 51 -4.42 12.88 -13.10
C ASN A 51 -3.68 13.93 -12.25
N ASN A 52 -4.23 14.29 -11.09
CA ASN A 52 -3.70 15.29 -10.18
C ASN A 52 -3.96 14.85 -8.75
N PHE A 53 -2.95 14.32 -8.08
CA PHE A 53 -3.06 13.96 -6.68
C PHE A 53 -1.75 14.13 -5.90
N TYR A 54 -1.90 14.38 -4.61
CA TYR A 54 -0.85 14.38 -3.62
C TYR A 54 -1.07 13.21 -2.65
N MET A 55 0.01 12.53 -2.30
CA MET A 55 0.03 11.51 -1.27
C MET A 55 1.20 11.76 -0.33
N LYS A 56 0.94 11.70 0.96
CA LYS A 56 1.98 11.67 2.00
C LYS A 56 1.88 10.40 2.82
N THR A 57 3.00 9.72 2.96
CA THR A 57 3.13 8.58 3.88
C THR A 57 4.13 8.94 4.97
N THR A 58 3.74 8.82 6.22
CA THR A 58 4.63 9.03 7.38
C THR A 58 4.83 7.69 8.07
N PHE A 59 6.09 7.34 8.30
CA PHE A 59 6.51 6.15 9.03
C PHE A 59 7.03 6.58 10.40
N ILE A 60 6.51 5.96 11.44
CA ILE A 60 6.95 6.21 12.81
C ILE A 60 7.25 4.87 13.45
N ASP A 61 8.46 4.69 13.98
CA ASP A 61 8.81 3.54 14.79
C ASP A 61 8.88 3.90 16.30
N GLU A 62 8.94 2.87 17.15
CA GLU A 62 9.01 3.05 18.61
C GLU A 62 10.28 3.75 19.09
N LYS A 63 11.31 3.89 18.23
CA LYS A 63 12.58 4.57 18.53
C LYS A 63 12.57 6.04 18.12
N ASN A 64 11.40 6.63 17.83
CA ASN A 64 11.25 7.99 17.30
C ASN A 64 11.98 8.22 15.95
N TYR A 65 12.22 7.15 15.21
CA TYR A 65 12.64 7.24 13.84
C TYR A 65 11.45 7.65 13.00
N THR A 66 11.54 8.78 12.33
CA THR A 66 10.49 9.27 11.45
C THR A 66 11.00 9.33 10.03
N ALA A 67 10.25 8.78 9.10
CA ALA A 67 10.47 9.00 7.68
C ALA A 67 9.16 9.42 7.04
N SER A 68 9.22 10.34 6.08
CA SER A 68 8.08 10.73 5.27
C SER A 68 8.41 10.59 3.79
N ILE A 69 7.40 10.18 3.03
CA ILE A 69 7.42 10.12 1.58
C ILE A 69 6.25 10.96 1.09
N GLU A 70 6.54 12.00 0.32
CA GLU A 70 5.51 12.81 -0.33
C GLU A 70 5.61 12.60 -1.84
N ARG A 71 4.48 12.35 -2.46
CA ARG A 71 4.35 12.18 -3.90
C ARG A 71 3.35 13.16 -4.45
N TYR A 72 3.78 13.89 -5.47
CA TYR A 72 2.97 14.83 -6.23
C TYR A 72 2.87 14.31 -7.64
N ILE A 73 1.67 14.19 -8.16
CA ILE A 73 1.41 13.82 -9.56
C ILE A 73 0.47 14.87 -10.14
N LYS A 74 0.85 15.39 -11.30
CA LYS A 74 -0.01 16.26 -12.11
C LYS A 74 0.31 16.02 -13.57
N ASP A 75 -0.72 15.65 -14.32
CA ASP A 75 -0.59 15.20 -15.69
C ASP A 75 0.45 14.08 -15.77
N ASP A 76 1.50 14.19 -16.58
CA ASP A 76 2.56 13.17 -16.70
C ASP A 76 3.77 13.45 -15.80
N VAL A 77 3.77 14.57 -15.05
CA VAL A 77 4.90 14.93 -14.17
C VAL A 77 4.71 14.33 -12.80
N SER A 78 5.77 13.72 -12.27
CA SER A 78 5.80 13.22 -10.90
C SER A 78 6.96 13.82 -10.12
N LYS A 79 6.69 14.19 -8.86
CA LYS A 79 7.71 14.61 -7.88
C LYS A 79 7.59 13.73 -6.65
N LEU A 80 8.72 13.21 -6.23
CA LEU A 80 8.89 12.41 -5.02
C LEU A 80 9.80 13.16 -4.06
N VAL A 81 9.37 13.32 -2.81
CA VAL A 81 10.20 13.87 -1.73
C VAL A 81 10.25 12.84 -0.62
N MET A 82 11.45 12.39 -0.28
CA MET A 82 11.68 11.48 0.84
C MET A 82 12.50 12.20 1.90
N GLU A 83 12.00 12.23 3.11
CA GLU A 83 12.70 12.79 4.26
C GLU A 83 12.84 11.74 5.36
N LYS A 84 14.00 11.69 5.98
CA LYS A 84 14.32 10.77 7.05
C LYS A 84 14.99 11.53 8.18
N THR A 85 14.40 11.42 9.38
CA THR A 85 14.99 11.96 10.60
C THR A 85 15.41 10.81 11.51
N THR A 86 16.70 10.78 11.86
CA THR A 86 17.24 9.80 12.78
C THR A 86 17.00 10.23 14.25
N PRO A 87 17.05 9.33 15.23
CA PRO A 87 16.86 9.68 16.66
C PRO A 87 17.86 10.70 17.19
N ASP A 88 19.05 10.83 16.61
CA ASP A 88 20.05 11.83 16.91
C ASP A 88 19.81 13.18 16.18
N GLY A 89 18.66 13.32 15.51
CA GLY A 89 18.25 14.56 14.87
C GLY A 89 18.89 14.84 13.50
N LYS A 90 19.63 13.88 12.91
CA LYS A 90 20.16 14.04 11.56
C LYS A 90 19.05 13.82 10.54
N ASN A 91 18.97 14.75 9.58
CA ASN A 91 18.00 14.70 8.50
C ASN A 91 18.71 14.32 7.20
N ALA A 92 18.07 13.42 6.45
CA ALA A 92 18.41 13.15 5.06
C ALA A 92 17.19 13.46 4.19
N LYS A 93 17.42 14.12 3.06
CA LYS A 93 16.36 14.49 2.11
C LYS A 93 16.76 14.07 0.71
N ILE A 94 15.82 13.45 0.01
CA ILE A 94 15.92 13.12 -1.41
C ILE A 94 14.71 13.75 -2.10
N THR A 95 14.95 14.47 -3.17
CA THR A 95 13.91 14.98 -4.07
C THR A 95 14.17 14.47 -5.47
N GLU A 96 13.17 13.89 -6.09
CA GLU A 96 13.21 13.43 -7.47
C GLU A 96 12.04 14.02 -8.24
N ILE A 97 12.28 14.60 -9.41
CA ILE A 97 11.24 15.13 -10.29
C ILE A 97 11.46 14.56 -11.69
N THR A 98 10.44 13.93 -12.22
CA THR A 98 10.47 13.27 -13.53
C THR A 98 9.51 13.98 -14.50
N TYR A 99 10.06 14.34 -15.67
CA TYR A 99 9.35 14.92 -16.82
C TYR A 99 9.41 13.95 -18.00
N PRO A 100 8.46 13.04 -18.15
CA PRO A 100 8.51 12.01 -19.20
C PRO A 100 8.55 12.57 -20.61
N GLU A 101 7.76 13.59 -20.92
CA GLU A 101 7.74 14.22 -22.24
C GLU A 101 9.09 14.86 -22.60
N LYS A 102 9.78 15.44 -21.62
CA LYS A 102 11.10 16.06 -21.78
C LYS A 102 12.26 15.08 -21.67
N ARG A 103 11.97 13.84 -21.29
CA ARG A 103 12.96 12.78 -21.01
C ARG A 103 14.01 13.20 -19.99
N LYS A 104 13.59 13.95 -18.96
CA LYS A 104 14.45 14.49 -17.92
C LYS A 104 14.02 13.98 -16.54
N MET A 105 15.00 13.68 -15.74
CA MET A 105 14.84 13.40 -14.31
C MET A 105 15.83 14.22 -13.52
N PHE A 106 15.34 14.97 -12.55
CA PHE A 106 16.11 15.78 -11.63
C PHE A 106 16.15 15.08 -10.27
N THR A 107 17.33 14.85 -9.74
CA THR A 107 17.52 14.22 -8.44
C THR A 107 18.36 15.12 -7.56
N GLU A 108 17.90 15.40 -6.34
CA GLU A 108 18.65 16.10 -5.32
C GLU A 108 18.76 15.20 -4.08
N VAL A 109 19.99 14.93 -3.64
CA VAL A 109 20.27 14.13 -2.44
C VAL A 109 21.13 14.97 -1.50
N ASN A 110 20.56 15.41 -0.38
CA ASN A 110 21.25 16.23 0.62
C ASN A 110 22.00 17.43 0.02
N GLY A 111 21.39 18.12 -0.96
CA GLY A 111 21.94 19.28 -1.63
C GLY A 111 22.85 18.97 -2.84
N VAL A 112 23.15 17.71 -3.11
CA VAL A 112 23.84 17.31 -4.35
C VAL A 112 22.79 17.15 -5.44
N LYS A 113 22.90 17.95 -6.51
CA LYS A 113 21.93 18.06 -7.60
C LYS A 113 22.47 17.39 -8.86
N VAL A 114 21.71 16.44 -9.41
CA VAL A 114 22.05 15.67 -10.61
C VAL A 114 20.86 15.64 -11.55
N MET A 115 21.09 15.87 -12.84
CA MET A 115 20.09 15.72 -13.90
C MET A 115 20.47 14.55 -14.80
N HIS A 116 19.50 13.70 -15.10
CA HIS A 116 19.62 12.62 -16.06
C HIS A 116 18.74 12.90 -17.27
N GLU A 117 19.30 12.78 -18.47
CA GLU A 117 18.52 12.65 -19.69
C GLU A 117 18.49 11.17 -20.09
N TYR A 118 17.31 10.64 -20.38
CA TYR A 118 17.15 9.26 -20.78
C TYR A 118 16.63 9.12 -22.21
N ASN A 119 17.14 8.13 -22.94
CA ASN A 119 16.69 7.83 -24.30
C ASN A 119 15.41 6.95 -24.26
N GLU A 120 14.73 6.78 -25.39
CA GLU A 120 13.49 5.98 -25.50
C GLU A 120 13.60 4.56 -24.90
N LYS A 121 14.74 3.89 -25.06
CA LYS A 121 14.95 2.53 -24.53
C LYS A 121 15.09 2.53 -23.02
N THR A 122 15.67 3.58 -22.45
CA THR A 122 15.78 3.76 -21.01
C THR A 122 14.48 4.24 -20.41
N ALA A 123 13.71 5.07 -21.13
CA ALA A 123 12.35 5.48 -20.75
C ALA A 123 11.40 4.27 -20.61
N ILE A 124 11.49 3.29 -21.51
CA ILE A 124 10.71 2.03 -21.42
C ILE A 124 11.14 1.22 -20.18
N ARG A 125 12.42 1.22 -19.82
CA ARG A 125 12.91 0.61 -18.57
C ARG A 125 12.51 1.44 -17.35
N GLY A 126 12.61 2.76 -17.43
CA GLY A 126 12.15 3.70 -16.40
C GLY A 126 10.65 3.58 -16.17
N ALA A 127 9.84 3.56 -17.23
CA ALA A 127 8.40 3.33 -17.15
C ALA A 127 8.06 1.94 -16.58
N HIS A 128 8.91 0.93 -16.79
CA HIS A 128 8.76 -0.38 -16.14
C HIS A 128 9.16 -0.33 -14.66
N ILE A 129 10.17 0.46 -14.31
CA ILE A 129 10.56 0.73 -12.92
C ILE A 129 9.50 1.61 -12.25
N GLU A 130 8.97 2.62 -12.93
CA GLU A 130 7.82 3.41 -12.47
C GLU A 130 6.57 2.55 -12.29
N LYS A 131 6.21 1.68 -13.25
CA LYS A 131 5.11 0.73 -13.04
C LYS A 131 5.36 -0.26 -11.92
N GLN A 132 6.60 -0.73 -11.71
CA GLN A 132 6.94 -1.55 -10.56
C GLN A 132 6.96 -0.73 -9.26
N THR A 133 7.39 0.52 -9.30
CA THR A 133 7.35 1.43 -8.15
C THR A 133 5.93 1.91 -7.90
N GLU A 134 5.14 2.22 -8.93
CA GLU A 134 3.71 2.50 -8.81
C GLU A 134 2.94 1.31 -8.24
N SER A 135 3.16 0.10 -8.75
CA SER A 135 2.54 -1.08 -8.17
C SER A 135 2.99 -1.34 -6.73
N SER A 136 4.23 -1.02 -6.36
CA SER A 136 4.72 -1.18 -5.00
C SER A 136 4.21 -0.10 -4.05
N TYR A 137 4.05 1.15 -4.49
CA TYR A 137 3.52 2.23 -3.65
C TYR A 137 1.99 2.20 -3.55
N THR A 138 1.29 1.90 -4.63
CA THR A 138 -0.16 1.65 -4.59
C THR A 138 -0.49 0.38 -3.84
N THR A 139 0.34 -0.66 -3.92
CA THR A 139 0.21 -1.89 -3.13
C THR A 139 0.44 -1.64 -1.64
N ILE A 140 1.27 -0.66 -1.25
CA ILE A 140 1.42 -0.23 0.16
C ILE A 140 0.18 0.50 0.65
N SER A 141 -0.41 1.37 -0.18
CA SER A 141 -1.58 2.15 0.20
C SER A 141 -2.89 1.34 0.14
N ASN A 142 -2.95 0.33 -0.71
CA ASN A 142 -4.13 -0.52 -0.83
C ASN A 142 -3.75 -1.99 -1.11
N PRO A 143 -3.76 -2.86 -0.08
CA PRO A 143 -3.42 -4.27 -0.23
C PRO A 143 -4.40 -5.06 -1.10
N ALA A 144 -5.55 -4.50 -1.46
CA ALA A 144 -6.51 -5.11 -2.38
C ALA A 144 -6.27 -4.71 -3.85
N TYR A 145 -5.40 -3.70 -4.09
CA TYR A 145 -5.17 -3.13 -5.40
C TYR A 145 -4.54 -4.13 -6.38
N SER A 146 -5.11 -4.18 -7.58
CA SER A 146 -4.65 -5.03 -8.70
C SER A 146 -4.48 -6.53 -8.40
N MET A 147 -5.19 -7.04 -7.41
CA MET A 147 -5.18 -8.47 -7.09
C MET A 147 -5.96 -9.28 -8.13
N SER A 148 -5.38 -10.39 -8.56
CA SER A 148 -6.13 -11.40 -9.32
C SER A 148 -7.29 -11.95 -8.47
N LYS A 149 -8.34 -12.48 -9.11
CA LYS A 149 -9.47 -13.12 -8.40
C LYS A 149 -9.02 -14.18 -7.40
N ARG A 150 -7.93 -14.91 -7.71
CA ARG A 150 -7.36 -15.93 -6.83
C ARG A 150 -6.74 -15.30 -5.58
N GLU A 151 -5.98 -14.22 -5.74
CA GLU A 151 -5.37 -13.49 -4.63
C GLU A 151 -6.41 -12.85 -3.72
N LEU A 152 -7.49 -12.29 -4.29
CA LEU A 152 -8.61 -11.76 -3.50
C LEU A 152 -9.24 -12.85 -2.60
N ILE A 153 -9.45 -14.06 -3.13
CA ILE A 153 -10.01 -15.17 -2.34
C ILE A 153 -9.03 -15.60 -1.24
N VAL A 154 -7.72 -15.75 -1.56
CA VAL A 154 -6.70 -16.11 -0.57
C VAL A 154 -6.64 -15.07 0.53
N ASN A 155 -6.62 -13.78 0.18
CA ASN A 155 -6.63 -12.69 1.17
C ASN A 155 -7.93 -12.68 1.99
N ALA A 156 -9.09 -12.97 1.40
CA ALA A 156 -10.35 -13.09 2.13
C ALA A 156 -10.36 -14.22 3.16
N ILE A 157 -9.61 -15.31 2.91
CA ILE A 157 -9.47 -16.42 3.87
C ILE A 157 -8.60 -16.01 5.06
N VAL A 158 -7.44 -15.40 4.81
CA VAL A 158 -6.44 -15.13 5.85
C VAL A 158 -6.64 -13.79 6.58
N THR A 159 -7.41 -12.86 6.00
CA THR A 159 -7.66 -11.53 6.57
C THR A 159 -8.98 -11.50 7.32
N SER A 160 -8.96 -11.06 8.57
CA SER A 160 -10.20 -10.70 9.28
C SER A 160 -10.60 -9.27 8.95
N ILE A 161 -11.88 -9.04 8.64
CA ILE A 161 -12.42 -7.71 8.32
C ILE A 161 -13.46 -7.35 9.38
N LYS A 162 -13.25 -6.19 10.02
CA LYS A 162 -14.19 -5.59 10.98
C LYS A 162 -14.56 -4.20 10.49
N THR A 163 -15.71 -3.71 10.92
CA THR A 163 -16.13 -2.33 10.70
C THR A 163 -15.99 -1.55 11.99
N LYS A 164 -15.49 -0.32 11.92
CA LYS A 164 -15.36 0.59 13.06
C LYS A 164 -15.62 2.03 12.63
N LYS A 165 -16.28 2.82 13.47
CA LYS A 165 -16.39 4.27 13.30
C LYS A 165 -15.28 4.94 14.11
N ILE A 166 -14.51 5.84 13.47
CA ILE A 166 -13.39 6.59 14.06
C ILE A 166 -13.57 8.04 13.61
N ASP A 167 -13.62 8.98 14.54
CA ASP A 167 -13.76 10.42 14.29
C ASP A 167 -14.88 10.78 13.28
N GLY A 168 -16.02 10.08 13.41
CA GLY A 168 -17.18 10.31 12.55
C GLY A 168 -17.17 9.57 11.21
N LYS A 169 -16.06 9.00 10.80
CA LYS A 169 -15.90 8.24 9.55
C LYS A 169 -15.98 6.74 9.75
N ASP A 170 -16.50 6.02 8.77
CA ASP A 170 -16.59 4.56 8.79
C ASP A 170 -15.35 3.92 8.15
N TYR A 171 -14.78 2.92 8.84
CA TYR A 171 -13.59 2.18 8.41
C TYR A 171 -13.83 0.69 8.29
N TYR A 172 -13.19 0.08 7.31
CA TYR A 172 -12.84 -1.33 7.34
C TYR A 172 -11.48 -1.50 8.04
N ILE A 173 -11.44 -2.36 9.06
CA ILE A 173 -10.20 -2.75 9.74
C ILE A 173 -9.83 -4.15 9.27
N LEU A 174 -8.83 -4.23 8.43
CA LEU A 174 -8.31 -5.47 7.88
C LEU A 174 -7.14 -5.94 8.74
N SER A 175 -7.19 -7.16 9.26
CA SER A 175 -6.10 -7.71 10.07
C SER A 175 -5.69 -9.08 9.57
N SER A 176 -4.41 -9.26 9.29
CA SER A 176 -3.81 -10.53 8.91
C SER A 176 -2.70 -10.89 9.88
N LYS A 177 -2.60 -12.18 10.23
CA LYS A 177 -1.50 -12.75 11.01
C LYS A 177 -0.41 -13.36 10.12
N MET A 178 -0.71 -13.54 8.83
CA MET A 178 0.26 -14.02 7.84
C MET A 178 0.80 -12.84 7.06
N ASN A 179 2.09 -12.85 6.80
CA ASN A 179 2.70 -11.93 5.84
C ASN A 179 2.24 -12.37 4.45
N THR A 180 1.10 -11.84 4.00
CA THR A 180 0.55 -12.13 2.66
C THR A 180 1.26 -11.37 1.56
N ASN A 181 2.05 -10.37 1.92
CA ASN A 181 2.88 -9.63 1.00
C ASN A 181 4.29 -10.24 0.96
N PHE A 182 4.54 -11.11 -0.01
CA PHE A 182 5.86 -11.66 -0.31
C PHE A 182 6.95 -10.59 -0.58
N LEU A 183 6.58 -9.32 -0.61
CA LEU A 183 7.46 -8.20 -0.95
C LEU A 183 7.98 -7.42 0.26
N TYR A 184 7.40 -7.58 1.45
CA TYR A 184 7.77 -6.76 2.61
C TYR A 184 8.05 -7.59 3.85
N ASN A 185 9.26 -7.42 4.35
CA ASN A 185 9.78 -7.83 5.64
C ASN A 185 9.30 -9.20 6.17
N THR A 186 10.14 -10.21 6.04
CA THR A 186 9.90 -11.59 6.49
C THR A 186 9.59 -11.71 7.99
N ASN A 187 9.77 -10.64 8.77
CA ASN A 187 9.61 -10.62 10.22
C ASN A 187 8.25 -10.06 10.69
N THR A 188 7.37 -9.66 9.76
CA THR A 188 6.03 -9.15 10.13
C THR A 188 5.16 -10.29 10.66
N THR A 189 4.75 -10.21 11.93
CA THR A 189 3.92 -11.20 12.60
C THR A 189 2.42 -10.89 12.50
N LYS A 190 2.08 -9.61 12.35
CA LYS A 190 0.70 -9.14 12.21
C LYS A 190 0.68 -7.79 11.50
N MET A 191 -0.26 -7.63 10.58
CA MET A 191 -0.57 -6.36 9.94
C MET A 191 -2.02 -5.98 10.19
N THR A 192 -2.27 -4.71 10.47
CA THR A 192 -3.61 -4.14 10.61
C THR A 192 -3.70 -2.90 9.73
N ILE A 193 -4.67 -2.87 8.82
CA ILE A 193 -4.85 -1.83 7.82
C ILE A 193 -6.21 -1.16 8.06
N TYR A 194 -6.23 0.16 8.07
CA TYR A 194 -7.41 1.00 8.23
C TYR A 194 -7.77 1.58 6.87
N VAL A 195 -8.90 1.18 6.35
CA VAL A 195 -9.41 1.62 5.04
C VAL A 195 -10.68 2.42 5.25
N GLU A 196 -10.70 3.67 4.80
CA GLU A 196 -11.90 4.50 4.83
C GLU A 196 -12.94 3.94 3.86
N LYS A 197 -14.18 3.71 4.32
CA LYS A 197 -15.19 3.04 3.51
C LYS A 197 -15.65 3.85 2.31
N ASP A 198 -15.73 5.16 2.45
CA ASP A 198 -16.27 6.03 1.41
C ASP A 198 -15.36 6.10 0.20
N THR A 199 -14.05 6.16 0.42
CA THR A 199 -13.03 6.31 -0.63
C THR A 199 -12.35 5.00 -1.01
N GLY A 200 -12.32 4.01 -0.13
CA GLY A 200 -11.50 2.80 -0.28
C GLY A 200 -10.03 3.00 0.05
N LEU A 201 -9.63 4.23 0.43
CA LEU A 201 -8.22 4.55 0.68
C LEU A 201 -7.73 4.05 2.03
N THR A 202 -6.52 3.54 2.06
CA THR A 202 -5.81 3.19 3.30
C THR A 202 -5.32 4.46 3.98
N THR A 203 -5.76 4.70 5.21
CA THR A 203 -5.34 5.87 5.99
C THR A 203 -4.27 5.54 7.03
N LYS A 204 -4.18 4.28 7.43
CA LYS A 204 -3.20 3.82 8.43
C LYS A 204 -2.87 2.35 8.26
N ILE A 205 -1.60 2.01 8.47
CA ILE A 205 -1.14 0.62 8.64
C ILE A 205 -0.40 0.52 9.98
N VAL A 206 -0.67 -0.54 10.72
CA VAL A 206 0.08 -0.91 11.93
C VAL A 206 0.66 -2.29 11.70
N GLU A 207 1.99 -2.38 11.68
CA GLU A 207 2.73 -3.61 11.52
C GLU A 207 3.37 -4.02 12.85
N LYS A 208 3.20 -5.28 13.24
CA LYS A 208 3.96 -5.89 14.33
C LYS A 208 5.08 -6.71 13.74
N VAL A 209 6.30 -6.32 14.03
CA VAL A 209 7.52 -6.93 13.51
C VAL A 209 8.27 -7.59 14.64
N ASN A 210 8.77 -8.81 14.43
CA ASN A 210 9.65 -9.46 15.39
C ASN A 210 11.10 -9.17 15.00
N GLU A 211 11.79 -8.39 15.81
CA GLU A 211 13.21 -8.14 15.69
C GLU A 211 13.95 -8.78 16.88
N ASN A 212 14.73 -9.81 16.61
CA ASN A 212 15.53 -10.52 17.62
C ASN A 212 14.74 -11.01 18.85
N GLY A 213 13.48 -11.41 18.65
CA GLY A 213 12.60 -11.89 19.71
C GLY A 213 11.75 -10.80 20.39
N GLU A 214 11.96 -9.53 20.08
CA GLU A 214 11.13 -8.42 20.52
C GLU A 214 10.09 -8.06 19.46
N ILE A 215 8.84 -7.83 19.89
CA ILE A 215 7.78 -7.38 19.01
C ILE A 215 7.75 -5.86 19.04
N LYS A 216 8.00 -5.24 17.88
CA LYS A 216 7.90 -3.80 17.68
C LYS A 216 6.67 -3.46 16.84
N GLU A 217 6.12 -2.27 17.05
CA GLU A 217 5.05 -1.72 16.21
C GLU A 217 5.61 -0.62 15.32
N ILE A 218 5.30 -0.70 14.02
CA ILE A 218 5.62 0.31 13.03
C ILE A 218 4.28 0.90 12.56
N TYR A 219 4.19 2.21 12.61
CA TYR A 219 3.00 2.95 12.19
C TYR A 219 3.30 3.63 10.85
N LYS A 220 2.35 3.49 9.91
CA LYS A 220 2.36 4.20 8.62
C LYS A 220 1.03 4.91 8.49
N ASP A 221 1.08 6.23 8.45
CA ASP A 221 -0.10 7.08 8.24
C ASP A 221 -0.07 7.63 6.81
N PHE A 222 -1.25 7.70 6.19
CA PHE A 222 -1.40 8.13 4.80
C PHE A 222 -2.36 9.31 4.72
N GLU A 223 -1.96 10.33 4.00
CA GLU A 223 -2.77 11.50 3.63
C GLU A 223 -2.88 11.57 2.12
N TYR A 224 -4.08 11.86 1.61
CA TYR A 224 -4.34 12.01 0.17
C TYR A 224 -5.08 13.30 -0.09
N LYS A 225 -4.70 14.00 -1.16
CA LYS A 225 -5.41 15.17 -1.69
C LYS A 225 -5.53 15.02 -3.19
N PHE A 226 -6.74 15.10 -3.71
CA PHE A 226 -7.03 15.03 -5.14
C PHE A 226 -7.27 16.42 -5.69
N ASN A 227 -6.83 16.65 -6.91
CA ASN A 227 -6.96 17.94 -7.64
C ASN A 227 -6.35 19.14 -6.88
N ASN A 228 -5.29 18.90 -6.10
CA ASN A 228 -4.68 19.91 -5.24
C ASN A 228 -3.20 20.21 -5.58
N VAL A 229 -2.59 19.45 -6.49
CA VAL A 229 -1.21 19.71 -6.94
C VAL A 229 -1.22 20.85 -7.93
N THR A 230 -0.40 21.86 -7.67
CA THR A 230 -0.22 23.03 -8.55
C THR A 230 0.98 22.83 -9.48
N TYR A 231 1.12 23.65 -10.50
CA TYR A 231 2.33 23.63 -11.34
C TYR A 231 3.58 24.12 -10.59
N GLU A 232 3.40 24.90 -9.52
CA GLU A 232 4.50 25.34 -8.66
C GLU A 232 5.08 24.15 -7.88
N ASP A 233 4.23 23.23 -7.41
CA ASP A 233 4.65 22.03 -6.65
C ASP A 233 5.56 21.12 -7.48
N ILE A 234 5.36 21.09 -8.80
CA ILE A 234 6.06 20.24 -9.77
C ILE A 234 6.85 21.05 -10.79
N SER A 235 7.20 22.31 -10.50
CA SER A 235 7.96 23.17 -11.41
C SER A 235 9.31 22.57 -11.78
N GLU A 236 9.71 22.75 -13.04
CA GLU A 236 11.02 22.31 -13.52
C GLU A 236 12.11 23.12 -12.83
N PRO A 237 13.08 22.47 -12.20
CA PRO A 237 14.22 23.14 -11.59
C PRO A 237 15.07 23.87 -12.65
N ASP A 238 15.84 24.87 -12.23
CA ASP A 238 16.82 25.51 -13.11
C ASP A 238 17.93 24.50 -13.46
N ASN A 239 18.03 24.15 -14.73
CA ASN A 239 19.04 23.21 -15.25
C ASN A 239 20.47 23.63 -14.90
N SER A 240 20.74 24.93 -14.75
CA SER A 240 22.10 25.46 -14.44
C SER A 240 22.59 25.04 -13.06
N GLU A 241 21.69 24.67 -12.17
CA GLU A 241 22.03 24.21 -10.82
C GLU A 241 22.36 22.70 -10.74
N TYR A 242 22.08 21.95 -11.81
CA TYR A 242 22.21 20.50 -11.85
C TYR A 242 23.42 20.07 -12.69
N LYS A 243 24.17 19.10 -12.18
CA LYS A 243 25.22 18.43 -12.95
C LYS A 243 24.60 17.39 -13.86
N MET A 244 24.87 17.45 -15.16
CA MET A 244 24.45 16.41 -16.08
C MET A 244 25.23 15.12 -15.81
N GLN A 245 24.55 14.02 -15.61
CA GLN A 245 25.16 12.70 -15.57
C GLN A 245 24.92 12.03 -16.91
N GLU A 246 25.99 11.86 -17.69
CA GLU A 246 25.91 11.07 -18.92
C GLU A 246 25.66 9.60 -18.58
N ASN A 247 24.68 9.01 -19.26
CA ASN A 247 24.41 7.57 -19.15
C ASN A 247 25.58 6.81 -19.80
N SER A 248 26.40 6.17 -18.98
CA SER A 248 27.44 5.24 -19.41
C SER A 248 26.85 3.91 -19.88
#